data_314de7170a9803fdc49a47be41b0c4fa
#
_entry.id   314de7170a9803fdc49a47be41b0c4fa
#
_cell.length_a   1.000
_cell.length_b   1.000
_cell.length_c   1.000
_cell.angle_alpha   90.00
_cell.angle_beta   90.00
_cell.angle_gamma   90.00
#
_symmetry.space_group_name_H-M   'P 1'
#
loop_
_entity.id
_entity.type
_entity.pdbx_description
1 polymer ?
#
loop_
_entity_poly.entity_id
_entity_poly.type
_entity_poly.pdbx_seq_one_letter_code
_entity_poly.pdbx_strand_id
1 'polypeptide(L)'
;MKTTHFPNGVCCGGTSVPRTGLSGYSPGTLYSLKDASLGQAPAWINIGTYASCLFVPYGPVMGYGVHTVGGPLDCTNGSTTSQMLAGMVIPTDLCFAGMFESDDNDQVQCTVPAGKNYALVTNSADPLVAHDFQVAVLRDNCVPGWDIFAAGTHTTVGGAAAEAITVTGALAGDLAFVTYGATNDTDVIRKAVVTADTLTVTCDADPSTAHSIHYAIFRPRGSFKPSHYIAYAGTHTPADAETATITTTVTGALATDVAIVAWHTSDDADTILKAVVTANTLTTTLSADPVVAHALNYMILRAY
;
A
#
# COMPACT_ATOMS: atom_id res chain seq x y z
N MET A 1 32.07 8.95 15.14
CA MET A 1 31.19 8.23 16.06
C MET A 1 32.02 7.21 16.84
N LYS A 2 32.16 7.34 18.15
CA LYS A 2 32.90 6.33 18.95
C LYS A 2 31.95 5.15 19.16
N THR A 3 32.22 4.04 18.52
CA THR A 3 31.55 2.76 18.76
C THR A 3 32.04 2.18 20.08
N THR A 4 31.26 2.35 21.12
CA THR A 4 31.47 1.59 22.37
C THR A 4 30.97 0.18 22.12
N HIS A 5 31.85 -0.80 22.08
CA HIS A 5 31.52 -2.21 21.92
C HIS A 5 30.81 -2.72 23.16
N PHE A 6 29.55 -3.13 23.03
CA PHE A 6 28.80 -3.74 24.10
C PHE A 6 28.55 -5.21 23.75
N PRO A 7 29.11 -6.18 24.46
CA PRO A 7 29.05 -7.59 24.06
C PRO A 7 27.72 -8.29 24.26
N ASN A 8 26.73 -7.70 24.91
CA ASN A 8 25.45 -8.34 25.21
C ASN A 8 24.30 -7.36 25.07
N GLY A 9 23.69 -7.30 23.89
CA GLY A 9 22.32 -6.79 23.70
C GLY A 9 22.08 -5.34 24.09
N VAL A 10 23.00 -4.41 23.81
CA VAL A 10 22.86 -3.02 24.25
C VAL A 10 22.18 -2.16 23.19
N CYS A 11 21.34 -1.24 23.67
CA CYS A 11 20.72 -0.21 22.87
C CYS A 11 21.75 0.76 22.32
N CYS A 12 21.79 0.92 21.02
CA CYS A 12 22.44 2.02 20.32
C CYS A 12 21.38 2.91 19.70
N GLY A 13 21.75 4.07 19.18
CA GLY A 13 20.76 4.97 18.58
C GLY A 13 21.39 6.04 17.70
N GLY A 14 20.57 6.65 16.89
CA GLY A 14 20.96 7.71 15.97
C GLY A 14 19.74 8.43 15.42
N THR A 15 19.98 9.40 14.54
CA THR A 15 18.96 10.23 13.88
C THR A 15 18.60 9.73 12.47
N SER A 16 19.19 8.61 12.04
CA SER A 16 18.90 7.98 10.75
C SER A 16 18.69 6.49 10.91
N VAL A 17 17.88 5.92 10.02
CA VAL A 17 17.65 4.47 9.95
C VAL A 17 18.98 3.74 9.76
N PRO A 18 19.24 2.66 10.53
CA PRO A 18 20.52 1.96 10.45
C PRO A 18 20.72 1.32 9.07
N ARG A 19 21.92 1.46 8.53
CA ARG A 19 22.29 0.89 7.22
C ARG A 19 22.42 -0.63 7.31
N THR A 20 22.00 -1.31 6.26
CA THR A 20 22.26 -2.74 6.07
C THR A 20 23.75 -2.98 5.78
N GLY A 21 24.30 -4.10 6.22
CA GLY A 21 25.69 -4.47 5.97
C GLY A 21 26.71 -3.82 6.91
N LEU A 22 26.28 -3.01 7.89
CA LEU A 22 27.18 -2.54 8.95
C LEU A 22 27.74 -3.72 9.74
N SER A 23 28.95 -3.56 10.26
CA SER A 23 29.55 -4.52 11.18
C SER A 23 29.63 -3.94 12.61
N GLY A 24 29.78 -4.81 13.60
CA GLY A 24 30.01 -4.42 14.98
C GLY A 24 28.81 -4.45 15.91
N TYR A 25 27.65 -4.89 15.41
CA TYR A 25 26.44 -5.06 16.23
C TYR A 25 26.06 -6.54 16.29
N SER A 26 26.02 -7.10 17.49
CA SER A 26 25.61 -8.50 17.68
C SER A 26 24.15 -8.73 17.25
N PRO A 27 23.76 -9.94 16.81
CA PRO A 27 22.35 -10.31 16.65
C PRO A 27 21.56 -9.99 17.91
N GLY A 28 20.35 -9.43 17.75
CA GLY A 28 19.50 -8.97 18.86
C GLY A 28 19.82 -7.56 19.37
N THR A 29 20.83 -6.87 18.85
CA THR A 29 21.08 -5.47 19.22
C THR A 29 19.91 -4.58 18.84
N LEU A 30 19.38 -3.83 19.82
CA LEU A 30 18.35 -2.82 19.59
C LEU A 30 18.97 -1.49 19.18
N TYR A 31 18.37 -0.83 18.21
CA TYR A 31 18.73 0.50 17.74
C TYR A 31 17.54 1.44 17.90
N SER A 32 17.72 2.56 18.57
CA SER A 32 16.69 3.58 18.73
C SER A 32 16.86 4.68 17.67
N LEU A 33 15.82 4.94 16.90
CA LEU A 33 15.72 6.05 15.97
C LEU A 33 15.15 7.26 16.74
N LYS A 34 16.01 8.26 17.06
CA LYS A 34 15.65 9.38 17.93
C LYS A 34 14.65 10.35 17.29
N ASP A 35 14.71 10.50 15.98
CA ASP A 35 13.89 11.43 15.21
C ASP A 35 12.98 10.66 14.25
N ALA A 36 12.32 9.59 14.75
CA ALA A 36 11.39 8.80 13.96
C ALA A 36 10.20 9.67 13.53
N SER A 37 9.96 9.72 12.22
CA SER A 37 8.77 10.36 11.63
C SER A 37 7.53 9.45 11.73
N LEU A 38 6.35 10.02 11.48
CA LEU A 38 5.13 9.23 11.33
C LEU A 38 5.34 8.11 10.30
N GLY A 39 4.83 6.91 10.58
CA GLY A 39 5.02 5.71 9.77
C GLY A 39 6.35 4.98 10.01
N GLN A 40 7.34 5.62 10.64
CA GLN A 40 8.61 4.98 10.94
C GLN A 40 8.57 4.24 12.29
N ALA A 41 9.24 3.08 12.34
CA ALA A 41 9.48 2.40 13.60
C ALA A 41 10.55 3.17 14.42
N PRO A 42 10.26 3.54 15.67
CA PRO A 42 11.22 4.22 16.53
C PRO A 42 12.33 3.28 17.02
N ALA A 43 12.15 1.98 16.91
CA ALA A 43 13.12 0.96 17.31
C ALA A 43 13.38 -0.05 16.18
N TRP A 44 14.60 -0.55 16.12
CA TRP A 44 15.07 -1.53 15.13
C TRP A 44 15.87 -2.61 15.84
N ILE A 45 15.82 -3.84 15.35
CA ILE A 45 16.58 -4.97 15.89
C ILE A 45 17.49 -5.56 14.82
N ASN A 46 18.74 -5.87 15.17
CA ASN A 46 19.64 -6.57 14.27
C ASN A 46 19.28 -8.07 14.23
N ILE A 47 18.82 -8.56 13.09
CA ILE A 47 18.57 -9.99 12.82
C ILE A 47 19.69 -10.62 11.95
N GLY A 48 20.63 -9.80 11.48
CA GLY A 48 21.81 -10.25 10.74
C GLY A 48 22.94 -10.74 11.65
N THR A 49 24.13 -10.91 11.09
CA THR A 49 25.32 -11.32 11.83
C THR A 49 26.09 -10.10 12.38
N TYR A 50 27.08 -10.35 13.25
CA TYR A 50 28.01 -9.30 13.72
C TYR A 50 28.82 -8.66 12.59
N ALA A 51 29.19 -9.45 11.59
CA ALA A 51 29.98 -9.00 10.45
C ALA A 51 29.13 -8.29 9.37
N SER A 52 27.84 -8.62 9.29
CA SER A 52 26.89 -8.02 8.34
C SER A 52 25.53 -7.88 9.01
N CYS A 53 25.27 -6.71 9.56
CA CYS A 53 24.03 -6.43 10.27
C CYS A 53 22.88 -6.23 9.29
N LEU A 54 21.72 -6.75 9.67
CA LEU A 54 20.43 -6.50 9.05
C LEU A 54 19.47 -5.97 10.12
N PHE A 55 19.27 -4.67 10.16
CA PHE A 55 18.31 -4.07 11.07
C PHE A 55 16.93 -4.06 10.45
N VAL A 56 15.95 -4.59 11.18
CA VAL A 56 14.53 -4.57 10.82
C VAL A 56 13.73 -3.79 11.85
N PRO A 57 12.59 -3.20 11.49
CA PRO A 57 11.73 -2.49 12.42
C PRO A 57 11.28 -3.37 13.59
N TYR A 58 11.25 -2.80 14.79
CA TYR A 58 10.87 -3.50 16.02
C TYR A 58 9.85 -2.67 16.83
N GLY A 59 8.77 -3.32 17.24
CA GLY A 59 7.70 -2.64 17.99
C GLY A 59 6.70 -1.86 17.10
N PRO A 60 5.83 -1.06 17.73
CA PRO A 60 4.82 -0.27 17.01
C PRO A 60 5.46 0.84 16.18
N VAL A 61 4.80 1.19 15.09
CA VAL A 61 5.12 2.40 14.31
C VAL A 61 4.35 3.59 14.87
N MET A 62 4.87 4.80 14.63
CA MET A 62 4.14 6.04 14.91
C MET A 62 3.21 6.34 13.74
N GLY A 63 1.90 6.48 13.99
CA GLY A 63 0.90 6.61 12.94
C GLY A 63 0.54 5.27 12.31
N TYR A 64 0.13 5.27 11.04
CA TYR A 64 -0.39 4.06 10.39
C TYR A 64 0.71 3.05 10.05
N GLY A 65 0.43 1.79 10.39
CA GLY A 65 1.21 0.63 9.96
C GLY A 65 0.34 -0.39 9.23
N VAL A 66 0.94 -1.26 8.42
CA VAL A 66 0.24 -2.35 7.75
C VAL A 66 -0.03 -3.46 8.76
N HIS A 67 -1.25 -3.46 9.33
CA HIS A 67 -1.63 -4.39 10.38
C HIS A 67 -1.68 -5.83 9.86
N THR A 68 -2.40 -6.03 8.75
CA THR A 68 -2.52 -7.31 8.07
C THR A 68 -2.76 -7.11 6.58
N VAL A 69 -2.34 -8.08 5.79
CA VAL A 69 -2.66 -8.20 4.37
C VAL A 69 -3.12 -9.62 4.12
N GLY A 70 -4.14 -9.79 3.33
CA GLY A 70 -4.67 -11.10 2.93
C GLY A 70 -4.88 -11.15 1.43
N GLY A 71 -4.63 -12.30 0.84
CA GLY A 71 -4.86 -12.59 -0.58
C GLY A 71 -4.05 -13.80 -1.06
N PRO A 72 -4.43 -14.44 -2.16
CA PRO A 72 -5.72 -14.25 -2.83
C PRO A 72 -6.89 -14.68 -1.93
N LEU A 73 -7.97 -13.92 -1.95
CA LEU A 73 -9.20 -14.20 -1.19
C LEU A 73 -10.34 -14.36 -2.19
N ASP A 74 -10.91 -15.56 -2.24
CA ASP A 74 -11.99 -15.88 -3.17
C ASP A 74 -13.24 -15.02 -2.92
N CYS A 75 -13.77 -14.43 -3.96
CA CYS A 75 -15.14 -13.96 -4.01
C CYS A 75 -16.01 -15.03 -4.68
N THR A 76 -17.04 -15.46 -3.97
CA THR A 76 -17.96 -16.47 -4.52
C THR A 76 -18.73 -15.87 -5.68
N ASN A 77 -18.76 -16.56 -6.82
CA ASN A 77 -19.64 -16.23 -7.95
C ASN A 77 -21.08 -16.05 -7.47
N GLY A 78 -21.76 -15.02 -7.95
CA GLY A 78 -23.12 -14.68 -7.56
C GLY A 78 -23.25 -13.79 -6.32
N SER A 79 -22.18 -13.21 -5.81
CA SER A 79 -22.21 -12.29 -4.68
C SER A 79 -21.49 -10.98 -5.00
N THR A 80 -22.19 -9.86 -4.83
CA THR A 80 -21.59 -8.52 -4.91
C THR A 80 -20.83 -8.12 -3.66
N THR A 81 -20.90 -8.90 -2.58
CA THR A 81 -20.25 -8.58 -1.30
C THR A 81 -19.57 -9.79 -0.69
N SER A 82 -18.36 -9.60 -0.19
CA SER A 82 -17.60 -10.62 0.53
C SER A 82 -17.05 -10.10 1.85
N GLN A 83 -17.18 -10.91 2.92
CA GLN A 83 -16.61 -10.58 4.23
C GLN A 83 -15.21 -11.19 4.33
N MET A 84 -14.23 -10.34 4.56
CA MET A 84 -12.82 -10.73 4.59
C MET A 84 -12.15 -10.34 5.90
N LEU A 85 -11.10 -11.10 6.26
CA LEU A 85 -10.29 -10.84 7.46
C LEU A 85 -11.11 -10.72 8.75
N ALA A 86 -12.13 -11.58 8.93
CA ALA A 86 -13.00 -11.58 10.11
C ALA A 86 -12.18 -11.77 11.41
N GLY A 87 -12.49 -10.94 12.43
CA GLY A 87 -11.76 -10.92 13.70
C GLY A 87 -10.43 -10.17 13.69
N MET A 88 -9.95 -9.71 12.53
CA MET A 88 -8.66 -9.03 12.39
C MET A 88 -8.77 -7.52 12.24
N VAL A 89 -9.97 -7.00 12.04
CA VAL A 89 -10.24 -5.59 11.69
C VAL A 89 -11.06 -4.91 12.77
N ILE A 90 -10.81 -3.63 13.01
CA ILE A 90 -11.61 -2.78 13.90
C ILE A 90 -12.19 -1.58 13.12
N PRO A 91 -13.28 -0.93 13.60
CA PRO A 91 -13.99 0.11 12.84
C PRO A 91 -13.16 1.34 12.46
N THR A 92 -12.02 1.57 13.10
CA THR A 92 -11.11 2.69 12.82
C THR A 92 -10.00 2.35 11.81
N ASP A 93 -9.94 1.10 11.35
CA ASP A 93 -8.95 0.68 10.36
C ASP A 93 -9.30 1.23 8.98
N LEU A 94 -8.25 1.54 8.20
CA LEU A 94 -8.38 1.86 6.79
C LEU A 94 -8.15 0.59 5.97
N CYS A 95 -9.11 0.26 5.12
CA CYS A 95 -9.02 -0.92 4.27
C CYS A 95 -8.81 -0.53 2.81
N PHE A 96 -7.96 -1.29 2.14
CA PHE A 96 -7.68 -1.18 0.70
C PHE A 96 -7.95 -2.54 0.08
N ALA A 97 -8.72 -2.58 -0.99
CA ALA A 97 -8.87 -3.78 -1.80
C ALA A 97 -8.27 -3.55 -3.19
N GLY A 98 -7.70 -4.61 -3.73
CA GLY A 98 -7.21 -4.66 -5.10
C GLY A 98 -7.55 -6.01 -5.71
N MET A 99 -7.67 -6.05 -7.04
CA MET A 99 -7.89 -7.29 -7.77
C MET A 99 -6.57 -8.06 -7.89
N PHE A 100 -6.59 -9.32 -7.49
CA PHE A 100 -5.49 -10.26 -7.71
C PHE A 100 -5.68 -10.98 -9.04
N GLU A 101 -6.90 -11.45 -9.31
CA GLU A 101 -7.28 -12.03 -10.58
C GLU A 101 -8.72 -11.66 -10.89
N SER A 102 -8.98 -11.13 -12.09
CA SER A 102 -10.32 -10.79 -12.58
C SER A 102 -10.35 -10.79 -14.10
N ASP A 103 -11.44 -11.28 -14.64
CA ASP A 103 -11.78 -11.21 -16.06
C ASP A 103 -12.86 -10.16 -16.34
N ASP A 104 -13.41 -9.49 -15.30
CA ASP A 104 -14.50 -8.53 -15.39
C ASP A 104 -14.08 -7.07 -15.17
N ASN A 105 -14.92 -6.12 -15.56
CA ASN A 105 -14.73 -4.67 -15.43
C ASN A 105 -15.20 -4.11 -14.09
N ASP A 106 -15.33 -4.95 -13.06
CA ASP A 106 -15.90 -4.54 -11.80
C ASP A 106 -14.99 -3.64 -11.01
N GLN A 107 -15.57 -2.62 -10.41
CA GLN A 107 -14.88 -1.81 -9.41
C GLN A 107 -14.99 -2.48 -8.05
N VAL A 108 -13.93 -2.36 -7.29
CA VAL A 108 -13.82 -2.91 -5.96
C VAL A 108 -13.74 -1.80 -4.94
N GLN A 109 -14.62 -1.85 -3.96
CA GLN A 109 -14.55 -0.99 -2.77
C GLN A 109 -14.35 -1.84 -1.52
N CYS A 110 -13.72 -1.26 -0.50
CA CYS A 110 -13.47 -1.94 0.75
C CYS A 110 -13.74 -1.03 1.94
N THR A 111 -14.60 -1.47 2.81
CA THR A 111 -14.99 -0.72 4.01
C THR A 111 -14.97 -1.61 5.25
N VAL A 112 -14.87 -1.00 6.43
CA VAL A 112 -15.16 -1.67 7.71
C VAL A 112 -16.52 -1.18 8.19
N PRO A 113 -17.57 -2.01 8.14
CA PRO A 113 -18.89 -1.58 8.59
C PRO A 113 -18.89 -1.26 10.08
N ALA A 114 -19.66 -0.24 10.47
CA ALA A 114 -19.75 0.21 11.86
C ALA A 114 -20.08 -0.94 12.84
N GLY A 115 -19.26 -1.09 13.88
CA GLY A 115 -19.42 -2.12 14.90
C GLY A 115 -19.08 -3.55 14.43
N LYS A 116 -18.48 -3.71 13.27
CA LYS A 116 -18.02 -5.00 12.75
C LYS A 116 -16.52 -5.17 12.91
N ASN A 117 -16.06 -6.42 12.80
CA ASN A 117 -14.65 -6.82 12.92
C ASN A 117 -14.15 -7.53 11.65
N TYR A 118 -14.69 -7.18 10.51
CA TYR A 118 -14.30 -7.68 9.21
C TYR A 118 -14.25 -6.54 8.18
N ALA A 119 -13.43 -6.72 7.15
CA ALA A 119 -13.47 -5.91 5.96
C ALA A 119 -14.58 -6.41 5.03
N LEU A 120 -15.43 -5.51 4.56
CA LEU A 120 -16.45 -5.79 3.57
C LEU A 120 -15.92 -5.30 2.22
N VAL A 121 -15.69 -6.25 1.32
CA VAL A 121 -15.34 -5.97 -0.07
C VAL A 121 -16.63 -6.04 -0.88
N THR A 122 -16.88 -5.03 -1.70
CA THR A 122 -18.07 -4.94 -2.55
C THR A 122 -17.63 -4.69 -3.99
N ASN A 123 -18.21 -5.44 -4.93
CA ASN A 123 -18.05 -5.23 -6.36
C ASN A 123 -19.17 -4.37 -6.90
N SER A 124 -18.92 -3.61 -7.96
CA SER A 124 -19.91 -2.78 -8.64
C SER A 124 -21.01 -3.58 -9.29
N ALA A 125 -20.74 -4.81 -9.69
CA ALA A 125 -21.72 -5.76 -10.26
C ALA A 125 -21.53 -7.17 -9.68
N ASP A 126 -22.44 -8.08 -9.99
CA ASP A 126 -22.31 -9.50 -9.67
C ASP A 126 -21.26 -10.12 -10.60
N PRO A 127 -20.12 -10.59 -10.06
CA PRO A 127 -19.10 -11.19 -10.90
C PRO A 127 -19.64 -12.47 -11.54
N LEU A 128 -19.48 -12.56 -12.84
CA LEU A 128 -19.91 -13.73 -13.63
C LEU A 128 -18.99 -14.94 -13.43
N VAL A 129 -17.77 -14.68 -12.92
CA VAL A 129 -16.77 -15.68 -12.59
C VAL A 129 -16.21 -15.41 -11.19
N ALA A 130 -15.63 -16.42 -10.55
CA ALA A 130 -14.97 -16.22 -9.27
C ALA A 130 -13.76 -15.30 -9.43
N HIS A 131 -13.61 -14.35 -8.51
CA HIS A 131 -12.50 -13.42 -8.48
C HIS A 131 -11.68 -13.61 -7.22
N ASP A 132 -10.40 -13.31 -7.34
CA ASP A 132 -9.51 -13.22 -6.20
C ASP A 132 -9.18 -11.76 -5.89
N PHE A 133 -9.34 -11.40 -4.61
CA PHE A 133 -8.97 -10.10 -4.07
C PHE A 133 -7.75 -10.19 -3.19
N GLN A 134 -7.06 -9.08 -3.09
CA GLN A 134 -6.12 -8.81 -2.01
C GLN A 134 -6.63 -7.62 -1.19
N VAL A 135 -6.53 -7.73 0.12
CA VAL A 135 -7.00 -6.72 1.07
C VAL A 135 -5.87 -6.33 2.00
N ALA A 136 -5.56 -5.04 2.09
CA ALA A 136 -4.65 -4.50 3.09
C ALA A 136 -5.42 -3.71 4.14
N VAL A 137 -5.05 -3.88 5.40
CA VAL A 137 -5.61 -3.18 6.54
C VAL A 137 -4.54 -2.35 7.21
N LEU A 138 -4.73 -1.04 7.24
CA LEU A 138 -3.87 -0.12 7.95
C LEU A 138 -4.49 0.24 9.30
N ARG A 139 -3.67 0.19 10.35
CA ARG A 139 -4.07 0.54 11.72
C ARG A 139 -3.13 1.57 12.30
N ASP A 140 -3.70 2.57 12.99
CA ASP A 140 -2.93 3.58 13.68
C ASP A 140 -2.22 3.00 14.92
N ASN A 141 -0.97 3.40 15.14
CA ASN A 141 -0.13 3.02 16.28
C ASN A 141 -0.07 1.52 16.56
N CYS A 142 -0.10 0.68 15.51
CA CYS A 142 -0.02 -0.77 15.66
C CYS A 142 1.41 -1.30 15.58
N VAL A 143 1.59 -2.56 15.99
CA VAL A 143 2.75 -3.36 15.57
C VAL A 143 2.40 -3.95 14.21
N PRO A 144 3.04 -3.53 13.11
CA PRO A 144 2.71 -4.04 11.79
C PRO A 144 2.98 -5.54 11.69
N GLY A 145 2.07 -6.27 11.04
CA GLY A 145 2.30 -7.66 10.64
C GLY A 145 3.01 -7.76 9.30
N TRP A 146 2.94 -6.69 8.51
CA TRP A 146 3.52 -6.59 7.17
C TRP A 146 4.30 -5.30 7.02
N ASP A 147 5.30 -5.31 6.15
CA ASP A 147 6.10 -4.15 5.79
C ASP A 147 6.09 -3.95 4.26
N ILE A 148 6.43 -2.76 3.82
CA ILE A 148 6.51 -2.43 2.40
C ILE A 148 7.88 -2.89 1.89
N PHE A 149 7.88 -3.97 1.12
CA PHE A 149 9.08 -4.52 0.48
C PHE A 149 9.61 -3.58 -0.59
N ALA A 150 8.73 -3.13 -1.49
CA ALA A 150 9.04 -2.19 -2.55
C ALA A 150 7.85 -1.27 -2.81
N ALA A 151 8.12 -0.03 -3.15
CA ALA A 151 7.15 0.88 -3.73
C ALA A 151 7.83 1.79 -4.74
N GLY A 152 7.08 2.29 -5.69
CA GLY A 152 7.64 3.14 -6.73
C GLY A 152 6.62 3.55 -7.77
N THR A 153 7.14 4.21 -8.79
CA THR A 153 6.39 4.60 -9.98
C THR A 153 7.05 3.97 -11.19
N HIS A 154 6.27 3.27 -11.99
CA HIS A 154 6.67 2.74 -13.28
C HIS A 154 5.99 3.54 -14.39
N THR A 155 6.76 3.91 -15.43
CA THR A 155 6.18 4.56 -16.60
C THR A 155 6.09 3.51 -17.72
N THR A 156 4.86 3.25 -18.17
CA THR A 156 4.61 2.34 -19.29
C THR A 156 4.99 2.98 -20.60
N VAL A 157 5.21 2.17 -21.61
CA VAL A 157 5.50 2.69 -22.95
C VAL A 157 4.27 2.72 -23.87
N GLY A 158 3.13 2.19 -23.43
CA GLY A 158 1.96 1.92 -24.27
C GLY A 158 2.19 0.71 -25.19
N GLY A 159 1.13 0.16 -25.73
CA GLY A 159 1.22 -0.94 -26.70
C GLY A 159 1.11 -2.36 -26.12
N ALA A 160 0.70 -2.49 -24.84
CA ALA A 160 0.36 -3.78 -24.24
C ALA A 160 -0.61 -3.63 -23.07
N ALA A 161 -1.65 -4.46 -23.01
CA ALA A 161 -2.60 -4.49 -21.88
C ALA A 161 -1.96 -5.05 -20.58
N ALA A 162 -0.81 -5.72 -20.67
CA ALA A 162 -0.08 -6.24 -19.53
C ALA A 162 1.34 -5.68 -19.48
N GLU A 163 1.69 -5.02 -18.39
CA GLU A 163 3.00 -4.44 -18.11
C GLU A 163 3.75 -5.26 -17.06
N ALA A 164 4.98 -5.65 -17.36
CA ALA A 164 5.88 -6.36 -16.46
C ALA A 164 6.90 -5.40 -15.87
N ILE A 165 6.81 -5.16 -14.58
CA ILE A 165 7.69 -4.27 -13.82
C ILE A 165 8.74 -5.11 -13.10
N THR A 166 10.03 -4.89 -13.40
CA THR A 166 11.11 -5.58 -12.68
C THR A 166 11.22 -5.04 -11.25
N VAL A 167 11.04 -5.92 -10.26
CA VAL A 167 11.18 -5.62 -8.84
C VAL A 167 12.09 -6.67 -8.20
N THR A 168 13.39 -6.43 -8.27
CA THR A 168 14.41 -7.38 -7.80
C THR A 168 14.18 -7.80 -6.35
N GLY A 169 14.13 -9.11 -6.11
CA GLY A 169 13.89 -9.72 -4.81
C GLY A 169 12.41 -9.91 -4.45
N ALA A 170 11.47 -9.54 -5.33
CA ALA A 170 10.06 -9.86 -5.15
C ALA A 170 9.83 -11.38 -5.20
N LEU A 171 8.86 -11.87 -4.44
CA LEU A 171 8.52 -13.30 -4.33
C LEU A 171 7.07 -13.53 -4.73
N ALA A 172 6.76 -14.73 -5.22
CA ALA A 172 5.40 -15.12 -5.61
C ALA A 172 4.34 -15.07 -4.48
N GLY A 173 4.75 -14.93 -3.22
CA GLY A 173 3.82 -14.76 -2.08
C GLY A 173 3.64 -13.32 -1.63
N ASP A 174 4.29 -12.36 -2.28
CA ASP A 174 4.09 -10.95 -2.00
C ASP A 174 2.78 -10.47 -2.60
N LEU A 175 2.17 -9.46 -1.98
CA LEU A 175 0.90 -8.87 -2.43
C LEU A 175 1.12 -7.43 -2.88
N ALA A 176 0.54 -7.03 -4.00
CA ALA A 176 0.76 -5.73 -4.61
C ALA A 176 -0.53 -4.91 -4.72
N PHE A 177 -0.45 -3.64 -4.37
CA PHE A 177 -1.49 -2.65 -4.63
C PHE A 177 -0.97 -1.63 -5.63
N VAL A 178 -1.81 -1.25 -6.57
CA VAL A 178 -1.45 -0.38 -7.69
C VAL A 178 -2.51 0.69 -7.90
N THR A 179 -2.06 1.86 -8.37
CA THR A 179 -2.93 2.99 -8.74
C THR A 179 -2.27 3.73 -9.89
N TYR A 180 -3.03 4.25 -10.83
CA TYR A 180 -2.46 5.14 -11.83
C TYR A 180 -1.91 6.43 -11.19
N GLY A 181 -0.67 6.77 -11.53
CA GLY A 181 -0.03 8.02 -11.15
C GLY A 181 -0.34 9.15 -12.13
N ALA A 182 -0.30 8.85 -13.42
CA ALA A 182 -0.73 9.75 -14.48
C ALA A 182 -1.22 8.92 -15.66
N THR A 183 -2.38 9.26 -16.18
CA THR A 183 -2.96 8.64 -17.39
C THR A 183 -3.76 9.67 -18.18
N ASN A 184 -3.84 9.46 -19.47
CA ASN A 184 -4.74 10.18 -20.37
C ASN A 184 -5.84 9.27 -20.91
N ASP A 185 -5.85 7.99 -20.52
CA ASP A 185 -6.78 6.98 -20.98
C ASP A 185 -7.84 6.66 -19.91
N THR A 186 -8.90 6.02 -20.31
CA THR A 186 -10.00 5.55 -19.45
C THR A 186 -9.81 4.10 -19.01
N ASP A 187 -8.63 3.52 -19.25
CA ASP A 187 -8.31 2.14 -18.94
C ASP A 187 -8.35 1.88 -17.43
N VAL A 188 -8.80 0.71 -17.07
CA VAL A 188 -8.91 0.27 -15.67
C VAL A 188 -7.84 -0.79 -15.37
N ILE A 189 -7.17 -0.65 -14.24
CA ILE A 189 -6.28 -1.71 -13.75
C ILE A 189 -7.14 -2.88 -13.29
N ARG A 190 -6.95 -4.04 -13.96
CA ARG A 190 -7.69 -5.27 -13.70
C ARG A 190 -7.08 -6.10 -12.60
N LYS A 191 -5.76 -6.25 -12.62
CA LYS A 191 -5.04 -7.07 -11.64
C LYS A 191 -3.59 -6.67 -11.50
N ALA A 192 -3.03 -7.02 -10.35
CA ALA A 192 -1.62 -6.89 -10.04
C ALA A 192 -1.11 -8.18 -9.39
N VAL A 193 -0.21 -8.89 -10.05
CA VAL A 193 0.31 -10.20 -9.63
C VAL A 193 1.81 -10.12 -9.46
N VAL A 194 2.32 -10.56 -8.29
CA VAL A 194 3.75 -10.64 -8.01
C VAL A 194 4.25 -12.07 -8.25
N THR A 195 5.30 -12.18 -9.02
CA THR A 195 6.09 -13.40 -9.19
C THR A 195 7.55 -13.14 -8.82
N ALA A 196 8.44 -14.11 -8.98
CA ALA A 196 9.85 -13.89 -8.69
C ALA A 196 10.41 -12.72 -9.51
N ASP A 197 10.93 -11.71 -8.82
CA ASP A 197 11.53 -10.50 -9.37
C ASP A 197 10.62 -9.65 -10.28
N THR A 198 9.31 -9.92 -10.32
CA THR A 198 8.40 -9.25 -11.26
C THR A 198 7.04 -8.94 -10.65
N LEU A 199 6.55 -7.72 -10.87
CA LEU A 199 5.16 -7.32 -10.71
C LEU A 199 4.54 -7.20 -12.12
N THR A 200 3.48 -7.96 -12.40
CA THR A 200 2.69 -7.82 -13.63
C THR A 200 1.40 -7.08 -13.32
N VAL A 201 1.19 -5.96 -13.97
CA VAL A 201 -0.05 -5.18 -13.92
C VAL A 201 -0.79 -5.36 -15.23
N THR A 202 -2.07 -5.71 -15.16
CA THR A 202 -2.91 -5.91 -16.33
C THR A 202 -4.04 -4.91 -16.34
N CYS A 203 -4.24 -4.24 -17.47
CA CYS A 203 -5.32 -3.31 -17.74
C CYS A 203 -6.41 -3.99 -18.58
N ASP A 204 -7.59 -3.39 -18.65
CA ASP A 204 -8.71 -3.89 -19.43
C ASP A 204 -8.51 -3.76 -20.94
N ALA A 205 -7.74 -2.78 -21.37
CA ALA A 205 -7.35 -2.59 -22.75
C ALA A 205 -5.85 -2.29 -22.85
N ASP A 206 -5.35 -2.23 -24.08
CA ASP A 206 -4.01 -1.75 -24.37
C ASP A 206 -4.00 -0.22 -24.26
N PRO A 207 -3.28 0.35 -23.28
CA PRO A 207 -3.15 1.79 -23.18
C PRO A 207 -2.51 2.36 -24.41
N SER A 208 -3.21 3.25 -25.09
CA SER A 208 -2.74 3.85 -26.35
C SER A 208 -1.61 4.86 -26.13
N THR A 209 -1.46 5.33 -24.89
CA THR A 209 -0.44 6.32 -24.49
C THR A 209 0.35 5.85 -23.27
N ALA A 210 1.57 6.36 -23.14
CA ALA A 210 2.38 6.10 -21.95
C ALA A 210 1.72 6.73 -20.70
N HIS A 211 1.64 5.96 -19.61
CA HIS A 211 1.17 6.43 -18.31
C HIS A 211 2.05 5.91 -17.18
N SER A 212 1.89 6.46 -16.01
CA SER A 212 2.60 6.00 -14.83
C SER A 212 1.71 5.17 -13.93
N ILE A 213 2.27 4.09 -13.39
CA ILE A 213 1.65 3.22 -12.41
C ILE A 213 2.40 3.38 -11.10
N HIS A 214 1.71 3.78 -10.05
CA HIS A 214 2.20 3.71 -8.68
C HIS A 214 1.97 2.30 -8.16
N TYR A 215 2.95 1.71 -7.49
CA TYR A 215 2.82 0.38 -6.90
C TYR A 215 3.39 0.32 -5.49
N ALA A 216 2.84 -0.58 -4.68
CA ALA A 216 3.34 -0.96 -3.38
C ALA A 216 3.26 -2.48 -3.23
N ILE A 217 4.36 -3.11 -2.85
CA ILE A 217 4.47 -4.56 -2.61
C ILE A 217 4.65 -4.78 -1.12
N PHE A 218 3.78 -5.60 -0.54
CA PHE A 218 3.76 -5.94 0.87
C PHE A 218 4.27 -7.36 1.09
N ARG A 219 5.06 -7.53 2.15
CA ARG A 219 5.61 -8.81 2.59
C ARG A 219 5.52 -8.94 4.11
N PRO A 220 5.30 -10.15 4.66
CA PRO A 220 5.30 -10.37 6.12
C PRO A 220 6.56 -9.82 6.77
N ARG A 221 6.35 -9.11 7.89
CA ARG A 221 7.40 -8.41 8.62
C ARG A 221 8.47 -9.38 9.17
N GLY A 222 9.73 -8.90 9.24
CA GLY A 222 10.78 -9.53 10.00
C GLY A 222 11.84 -10.29 9.19
N SER A 223 11.71 -10.41 7.87
CA SER A 223 12.66 -11.14 7.03
C SER A 223 13.52 -10.24 6.13
N PHE A 224 13.23 -8.94 6.07
CA PHE A 224 13.90 -7.99 5.20
C PHE A 224 13.87 -6.58 5.82
N LYS A 225 14.66 -5.67 5.27
CA LYS A 225 14.58 -4.24 5.59
C LYS A 225 13.56 -3.58 4.67
N PRO A 226 12.50 -2.96 5.21
CA PRO A 226 11.52 -2.24 4.40
C PRO A 226 12.17 -1.14 3.57
N SER A 227 11.69 -0.94 2.36
CA SER A 227 12.15 0.14 1.48
C SER A 227 11.43 1.46 1.76
N HIS A 228 10.17 1.38 2.14
CA HIS A 228 9.28 2.51 2.38
C HIS A 228 8.50 2.35 3.68
N TYR A 229 7.91 3.44 4.12
CA TYR A 229 6.97 3.49 5.24
C TYR A 229 5.73 4.31 4.84
N ILE A 230 4.64 4.16 5.61
CA ILE A 230 3.42 4.95 5.41
C ILE A 230 3.62 6.30 6.08
N ALA A 231 3.90 7.32 5.29
CA ALA A 231 4.07 8.68 5.80
C ALA A 231 2.72 9.30 6.19
N TYR A 232 1.69 9.04 5.41
CA TYR A 232 0.32 9.52 5.64
C TYR A 232 -0.69 8.48 5.18
N ALA A 233 -1.83 8.40 5.88
CA ALA A 233 -2.98 7.64 5.43
C ALA A 233 -4.25 8.30 5.97
N GLY A 234 -5.36 8.11 5.29
CA GLY A 234 -6.65 8.66 5.69
C GLY A 234 -7.75 8.31 4.71
N THR A 235 -8.93 8.84 5.01
CA THR A 235 -10.08 8.79 4.12
C THR A 235 -10.41 10.22 3.69
N HIS A 236 -10.55 10.43 2.39
CA HIS A 236 -11.14 11.63 1.84
C HIS A 236 -12.62 11.36 1.58
N THR A 237 -13.48 12.19 2.14
CA THR A 237 -14.92 12.13 1.92
C THR A 237 -15.33 13.46 1.28
N PRO A 238 -15.40 13.52 -0.06
CA PRO A 238 -15.83 14.72 -0.74
C PRO A 238 -17.30 15.06 -0.42
N ALA A 239 -17.62 16.34 -0.45
CA ALA A 239 -18.99 16.79 -0.43
C ALA A 239 -19.69 16.43 -1.77
N ASP A 240 -21.01 16.29 -1.74
CA ASP A 240 -21.80 16.16 -2.96
C ASP A 240 -21.45 17.29 -3.94
N ALA A 241 -21.37 16.96 -5.22
CA ALA A 241 -21.03 17.89 -6.32
C ALA A 241 -19.59 18.44 -6.30
N GLU A 242 -18.60 17.67 -5.82
CA GLU A 242 -17.21 17.94 -6.14
C GLU A 242 -16.93 17.59 -7.61
N THR A 243 -15.98 18.28 -8.20
CA THR A 243 -15.52 18.03 -9.58
C THR A 243 -14.84 16.67 -9.68
N ALA A 244 -14.71 16.11 -10.89
CA ALA A 244 -13.96 14.88 -11.15
C ALA A 244 -12.50 14.91 -10.64
N THR A 245 -12.02 16.06 -10.16
CA THR A 245 -10.68 16.21 -9.55
C THR A 245 -10.81 16.57 -8.07
N ILE A 246 -10.43 15.65 -7.22
CA ILE A 246 -10.48 15.75 -5.76
C ILE A 246 -9.11 16.14 -5.24
N THR A 247 -9.04 17.18 -4.41
CA THR A 247 -7.80 17.66 -3.81
C THR A 247 -7.84 17.50 -2.30
N THR A 248 -6.92 16.69 -1.76
CA THR A 248 -6.75 16.46 -0.32
C THR A 248 -5.50 17.15 0.18
N THR A 249 -5.63 18.01 1.19
CA THR A 249 -4.47 18.61 1.86
C THR A 249 -3.79 17.57 2.75
N VAL A 250 -2.52 17.27 2.46
CA VAL A 250 -1.69 16.33 3.23
C VAL A 250 -0.40 17.04 3.61
N THR A 251 -0.45 17.82 4.70
CA THR A 251 0.69 18.64 5.14
C THR A 251 1.95 17.82 5.35
N GLY A 252 3.03 18.17 4.65
CA GLY A 252 4.31 17.47 4.71
C GLY A 252 4.49 16.39 3.62
N ALA A 253 3.49 16.13 2.77
CA ALA A 253 3.67 15.28 1.59
C ALA A 253 4.66 15.91 0.60
N LEU A 254 5.44 15.06 -0.06
CA LEU A 254 6.48 15.44 -1.02
C LEU A 254 6.11 14.94 -2.43
N ALA A 255 6.54 15.65 -3.45
CA ALA A 255 6.32 15.25 -4.85
C ALA A 255 7.02 13.92 -5.23
N THR A 256 7.93 13.42 -4.38
CA THR A 256 8.61 12.13 -4.54
C THR A 256 7.88 10.97 -3.86
N ASP A 257 6.85 11.26 -3.06
CA ASP A 257 6.07 10.24 -2.39
C ASP A 257 5.18 9.49 -3.40
N VAL A 258 4.88 8.23 -3.11
CA VAL A 258 4.03 7.37 -3.93
C VAL A 258 2.65 7.27 -3.27
N ALA A 259 1.58 7.53 -4.02
CA ALA A 259 0.22 7.40 -3.53
C ALA A 259 -0.44 6.11 -4.01
N ILE A 260 -1.08 5.40 -3.11
CA ILE A 260 -2.04 4.33 -3.41
C ILE A 260 -3.40 4.79 -2.93
N VAL A 261 -4.39 4.75 -3.80
CA VAL A 261 -5.76 5.18 -3.52
C VAL A 261 -6.71 4.05 -3.89
N ALA A 262 -7.72 3.85 -3.07
CA ALA A 262 -8.76 2.84 -3.29
C ALA A 262 -10.13 3.37 -2.85
N TRP A 263 -11.18 2.83 -3.43
CA TRP A 263 -12.54 3.15 -3.01
C TRP A 263 -12.81 2.62 -1.59
N HIS A 264 -13.33 3.50 -0.73
CA HIS A 264 -13.91 3.13 0.56
C HIS A 264 -15.42 2.89 0.41
N THR A 265 -16.12 3.85 -0.18
CA THR A 265 -17.53 3.74 -0.57
C THR A 265 -17.72 4.43 -1.90
N SER A 266 -18.46 3.82 -2.80
CA SER A 266 -18.88 4.42 -4.05
C SER A 266 -20.24 3.85 -4.43
N ASP A 267 -21.16 4.71 -4.83
CA ASP A 267 -22.46 4.32 -5.38
C ASP A 267 -22.51 4.53 -6.90
N ASP A 268 -21.42 5.02 -7.49
CA ASP A 268 -21.28 5.37 -8.90
C ASP A 268 -20.36 4.40 -9.67
N ALA A 269 -20.49 4.42 -10.99
CA ALA A 269 -19.62 3.69 -11.92
C ALA A 269 -18.28 4.40 -12.19
N ASP A 270 -17.93 5.40 -11.38
CA ASP A 270 -16.71 6.18 -11.57
C ASP A 270 -15.44 5.39 -11.26
N THR A 271 -14.42 5.58 -12.09
CA THR A 271 -13.11 4.95 -11.89
C THR A 271 -12.07 5.96 -11.40
N ILE A 272 -11.13 5.50 -10.60
CA ILE A 272 -9.97 6.30 -10.22
C ILE A 272 -8.99 6.29 -11.39
N LEU A 273 -8.89 7.42 -12.10
CA LEU A 273 -8.00 7.55 -13.25
C LEU A 273 -6.55 7.82 -12.85
N LYS A 274 -6.32 8.57 -11.77
CA LYS A 274 -4.97 8.83 -11.27
C LYS A 274 -4.96 9.38 -9.86
N ALA A 275 -3.83 9.19 -9.17
CA ALA A 275 -3.52 9.82 -7.90
C ALA A 275 -2.11 10.41 -7.95
N VAL A 276 -1.96 11.70 -7.77
CA VAL A 276 -0.69 12.42 -7.86
C VAL A 276 -0.40 13.14 -6.55
N VAL A 277 0.79 12.93 -6.00
CA VAL A 277 1.27 13.67 -4.83
C VAL A 277 2.12 14.84 -5.30
N THR A 278 1.83 16.00 -4.75
CA THR A 278 2.68 17.19 -4.85
C THR A 278 2.99 17.70 -3.43
N ALA A 279 3.73 18.81 -3.31
CA ALA A 279 4.03 19.36 -2.00
C ALA A 279 2.73 19.67 -1.22
N ASN A 280 2.54 18.99 -0.10
CA ASN A 280 1.39 19.12 0.82
C ASN A 280 0.02 18.73 0.24
N THR A 281 -0.03 18.03 -0.90
CA THR A 281 -1.30 17.79 -1.58
C THR A 281 -1.32 16.42 -2.25
N LEU A 282 -2.43 15.71 -2.12
CA LEU A 282 -2.82 14.56 -2.94
C LEU A 282 -3.96 15.02 -3.86
N THR A 283 -3.79 14.83 -5.17
CA THR A 283 -4.83 15.05 -6.18
C THR A 283 -5.25 13.72 -6.77
N THR A 284 -6.52 13.37 -6.61
CA THR A 284 -7.14 12.19 -7.22
C THR A 284 -8.07 12.65 -8.32
N THR A 285 -8.00 12.04 -9.50
CA THR A 285 -8.88 12.33 -10.63
C THR A 285 -9.72 11.10 -10.93
N LEU A 286 -11.02 11.31 -11.08
CA LEU A 286 -12.02 10.31 -11.42
C LEU A 286 -12.41 10.41 -12.89
N SER A 287 -13.05 9.37 -13.42
CA SER A 287 -13.52 9.32 -14.81
C SER A 287 -14.64 10.31 -15.11
N ALA A 288 -15.45 10.62 -14.10
CA ALA A 288 -16.52 11.61 -14.20
C ALA A 288 -16.66 12.41 -12.89
N ASP A 289 -17.55 13.38 -12.88
CA ASP A 289 -17.94 14.15 -11.70
C ASP A 289 -18.89 13.29 -10.85
N PRO A 290 -18.54 12.96 -9.61
CA PRO A 290 -19.39 12.13 -8.78
C PRO A 290 -20.72 12.83 -8.49
N VAL A 291 -21.80 12.11 -8.70
CA VAL A 291 -23.18 12.61 -8.48
C VAL A 291 -23.66 12.37 -7.05
N VAL A 292 -23.03 11.45 -6.34
CA VAL A 292 -23.34 11.07 -4.95
C VAL A 292 -22.09 11.12 -4.09
N ALA A 293 -22.29 11.27 -2.78
CA ALA A 293 -21.20 11.24 -1.84
C ALA A 293 -20.47 9.89 -1.87
N HIS A 294 -19.17 9.94 -1.99
CA HIS A 294 -18.30 8.76 -1.98
C HIS A 294 -17.11 9.01 -1.05
N ALA A 295 -16.34 7.99 -0.77
CA ALA A 295 -15.13 8.11 0.03
C ALA A 295 -13.99 7.32 -0.58
N LEU A 296 -12.80 7.89 -0.53
CA LEU A 296 -11.55 7.31 -1.00
C LEU A 296 -10.60 7.11 0.19
N ASN A 297 -10.11 5.90 0.38
CA ASN A 297 -8.97 5.67 1.24
C ASN A 297 -7.68 5.94 0.48
N TYR A 298 -6.73 6.59 1.12
CA TYR A 298 -5.41 6.82 0.57
C TYR A 298 -4.30 6.44 1.55
N MET A 299 -3.18 5.99 1.03
CA MET A 299 -1.90 5.89 1.72
C MET A 299 -0.80 6.53 0.87
N ILE A 300 0.05 7.29 1.53
CA ILE A 300 1.20 7.95 0.92
C ILE A 300 2.46 7.32 1.49
N LEU A 301 3.28 6.78 0.60
CA LEU A 301 4.46 6.00 0.90
C LEU A 301 5.71 6.83 0.65
N ARG A 302 6.63 6.81 1.62
CA ARG A 302 7.91 7.51 1.53
C ARG A 302 9.06 6.54 1.72
N ALA A 303 10.13 6.72 0.94
CA ALA A 303 11.36 5.95 1.10
C ALA A 303 12.04 6.24 2.44
N TYR A 304 12.68 5.22 3.04
CA TYR A 304 13.46 5.36 4.27
C TYR A 304 14.73 6.18 4.10
#